data_5f0aabae5a7249ca8b9f2a386de1d2d1
#
_entry.id   5f0aabae5a7249ca8b9f2a386de1d2d1
#
_cell.length_a   1.000
_cell.length_b   1.000
_cell.length_c   1.000
_cell.angle_alpha   90.00
_cell.angle_beta   90.00
_cell.angle_gamma   90.00
#
_symmetry.space_group_name_H-M   'P 1'
#
loop_
_entity.id
_entity.type
_entity.pdbx_description
1 polymer ?
#
loop_
_entity_poly.entity_id
_entity_poly.type
_entity_poly.pdbx_seq_one_letter_code
_entity_poly.pdbx_strand_id
1 'polypeptide(L)'
;MSGNQAISRVICHGGLAPWQVQLAQRLLLTDLSADHPVTQVAAHCGLSRSHFEKAFKVSLGTPPHRWLVRQRVQHAREMLEQTNDSIGLIASSCGFTDQSHLTRVFHAIVGSSPAAWRRERKAGVVLL
;
A
#
# COMPACT_ATOMS: atom_id res chain seq x y z
N MET A 1 6.97 32.69 1.26
CA MET A 1 6.43 32.22 2.52
C MET A 1 4.93 32.09 2.52
N SER A 2 4.23 33.19 2.27
CA SER A 2 2.78 33.12 2.28
C SER A 2 2.24 32.19 1.19
N GLY A 3 2.91 32.11 0.04
CA GLY A 3 2.50 31.20 -1.02
C GLY A 3 2.55 29.75 -0.59
N ASN A 4 3.61 29.36 0.11
CA ASN A 4 3.73 28.00 0.60
C ASN A 4 2.68 27.69 1.66
N GLN A 5 2.40 28.64 2.52
CA GLN A 5 1.38 28.47 3.54
C GLN A 5 0.00 28.33 2.91
N ALA A 6 -0.28 29.12 1.89
CA ALA A 6 -1.56 29.04 1.20
C ALA A 6 -1.73 27.68 0.52
N ILE A 7 -0.69 27.22 -0.16
CA ILE A 7 -0.72 25.91 -0.81
C ILE A 7 -0.90 24.80 0.21
N SER A 8 -0.18 24.88 1.32
CA SER A 8 -0.31 23.88 2.39
C SER A 8 -1.71 23.86 2.96
N ARG A 9 -2.32 25.01 3.14
CA ARG A 9 -3.69 25.07 3.66
C ARG A 9 -4.68 24.44 2.71
N VAL A 10 -4.53 24.69 1.43
CA VAL A 10 -5.41 24.09 0.42
C VAL A 10 -5.25 22.57 0.44
N ILE A 11 -4.00 22.11 0.45
CA ILE A 11 -3.71 20.67 0.49
C ILE A 11 -4.22 20.03 1.77
N CYS A 12 -4.15 20.74 2.87
CA CYS A 12 -4.53 20.21 4.19
C CYS A 12 -6.01 20.36 4.49
N HIS A 13 -6.78 21.03 3.64
CA HIS A 13 -8.19 21.28 3.94
C HIS A 13 -8.95 19.95 3.98
N GLY A 14 -9.21 19.48 5.20
CA GLY A 14 -9.84 18.19 5.42
C GLY A 14 -8.89 17.01 5.26
N GLY A 15 -7.66 17.25 4.83
CA GLY A 15 -6.68 16.21 4.58
C GLY A 15 -5.47 16.32 5.49
N LEU A 16 -4.42 15.60 5.13
CA LEU A 16 -3.15 15.59 5.86
C LEU A 16 -2.23 16.69 5.31
N ALA A 17 -1.39 17.23 6.18
CA ALA A 17 -0.31 18.11 5.75
C ALA A 17 0.70 17.30 4.92
N PRO A 18 1.48 17.94 4.04
CA PRO A 18 2.47 17.22 3.22
C PRO A 18 3.43 16.36 4.05
N TRP A 19 3.89 16.87 5.20
CA TRP A 19 4.81 16.09 6.04
C TRP A 19 4.11 14.87 6.65
N GLN A 20 2.82 14.98 6.94
CA GLN A 20 2.04 13.85 7.47
C GLN A 20 1.84 12.78 6.40
N VAL A 21 1.59 13.19 5.15
CA VAL A 21 1.48 12.24 4.05
C VAL A 21 2.77 11.45 3.89
N GLN A 22 3.89 12.16 3.84
CA GLN A 22 5.19 11.51 3.67
C GLN A 22 5.52 10.58 4.82
N LEU A 23 5.27 11.04 6.05
CA LEU A 23 5.54 10.22 7.23
C LEU A 23 4.66 8.98 7.26
N ALA A 24 3.37 9.14 7.01
CA ALA A 24 2.43 8.02 7.01
C ALA A 24 2.81 6.97 5.97
N GLN A 25 3.11 7.40 4.75
CA GLN A 25 3.50 6.47 3.68
C GLN A 25 4.78 5.75 4.04
N ARG A 26 5.76 6.47 4.57
CA ARG A 26 7.04 5.86 4.97
C ARG A 26 6.85 4.83 6.07
N LEU A 27 6.07 5.16 7.10
CA LEU A 27 5.83 4.23 8.19
C LEU A 27 5.08 2.99 7.73
N LEU A 28 4.07 3.17 6.88
CA LEU A 28 3.30 2.05 6.36
C LEU A 28 4.14 1.15 5.45
N LEU A 29 5.14 1.71 4.76
CA LEU A 29 5.99 0.97 3.84
C LEU A 29 7.24 0.39 4.48
N THR A 30 7.56 0.75 5.72
CA THR A 30 8.80 0.34 6.36
C THR A 30 8.96 -1.18 6.37
N ASP A 31 7.87 -1.89 6.67
CA ASP A 31 7.89 -3.34 6.63
C ASP A 31 6.50 -3.82 6.25
N LEU A 32 6.35 -4.21 4.98
CA LEU A 32 5.06 -4.64 4.45
C LEU A 32 4.58 -5.94 5.07
N SER A 33 5.50 -6.74 5.61
CA SER A 33 5.13 -7.98 6.29
C SER A 33 4.66 -7.76 7.72
N ALA A 34 4.94 -6.59 8.29
CA ALA A 34 4.55 -6.29 9.66
C ALA A 34 3.08 -5.88 9.74
N ASP A 35 2.50 -6.14 10.89
CA ASP A 35 1.15 -5.67 11.17
C ASP A 35 1.26 -4.25 11.72
N HIS A 36 1.01 -3.26 10.87
CA HIS A 36 1.11 -1.85 11.24
C HIS A 36 -0.21 -1.35 11.78
N PRO A 37 -0.33 -1.14 13.07
CA PRO A 37 -1.56 -0.56 13.61
C PRO A 37 -1.71 0.87 13.10
N VAL A 38 -2.79 1.13 12.42
CA VAL A 38 -3.11 2.47 11.92
C VAL A 38 -3.07 3.48 13.07
N THR A 39 -3.46 3.04 14.26
CA THR A 39 -3.44 3.89 15.45
C THR A 39 -2.04 4.44 15.74
N GLN A 40 -1.00 3.61 15.60
CA GLN A 40 0.37 4.06 15.84
C GLN A 40 0.82 5.07 14.79
N VAL A 41 0.50 4.80 13.53
CA VAL A 41 0.85 5.72 12.44
C VAL A 41 0.15 7.07 12.66
N ALA A 42 -1.13 7.02 13.05
CA ALA A 42 -1.88 8.24 13.35
C ALA A 42 -1.22 9.03 14.46
N ALA A 43 -0.79 8.35 15.52
CA ALA A 43 -0.13 9.00 16.66
C ALA A 43 1.14 9.71 16.23
N HIS A 44 1.93 9.11 15.36
CA HIS A 44 3.14 9.74 14.82
C HIS A 44 2.82 10.99 14.00
N CYS A 45 1.62 11.05 13.45
CA CYS A 45 1.16 12.24 12.73
C CYS A 45 0.45 13.25 13.66
N GLY A 46 0.38 12.94 14.94
CA GLY A 46 -0.26 13.84 15.91
C GLY A 46 -1.78 13.82 15.85
N LEU A 47 -2.37 12.75 15.36
CA LEU A 47 -3.81 12.66 15.12
C LEU A 47 -4.41 11.44 15.81
N SER A 48 -5.72 11.52 16.11
CA SER A 48 -6.47 10.34 16.51
C SER A 48 -6.61 9.42 15.31
N ARG A 49 -6.87 8.15 15.56
CA ARG A 49 -7.07 7.19 14.47
C ARG A 49 -8.20 7.63 13.54
N SER A 50 -9.32 8.03 14.11
CA SER A 50 -10.49 8.43 13.34
C SER A 50 -10.20 9.63 12.44
N HIS A 51 -9.57 10.65 13.01
CA HIS A 51 -9.18 11.83 12.24
C HIS A 51 -8.18 11.48 11.16
N PHE A 52 -7.18 10.67 11.50
CA PHE A 52 -6.16 10.24 10.56
C PHE A 52 -6.76 9.50 9.36
N GLU A 53 -7.66 8.55 9.63
CA GLU A 53 -8.27 7.78 8.54
C GLU A 53 -9.05 8.67 7.58
N LYS A 54 -9.81 9.61 8.10
CA LYS A 54 -10.57 10.54 7.26
C LYS A 54 -9.65 11.44 6.46
N ALA A 55 -8.65 12.02 7.12
CA ALA A 55 -7.72 12.93 6.46
C ALA A 55 -6.86 12.21 5.42
N PHE A 56 -6.44 10.98 5.72
CA PHE A 56 -5.68 10.17 4.77
C PHE A 56 -6.50 9.91 3.51
N LYS A 57 -7.77 9.57 3.67
CA LYS A 57 -8.65 9.33 2.53
C LYS A 57 -8.81 10.58 1.67
N VAL A 58 -8.93 11.74 2.31
CA VAL A 58 -9.01 13.01 1.56
C VAL A 58 -7.74 13.24 0.75
N SER A 59 -6.58 13.03 1.36
CA SER A 59 -5.30 13.31 0.70
C SER A 59 -4.93 12.27 -0.34
N LEU A 60 -5.19 10.99 -0.09
CA LEU A 60 -4.72 9.90 -0.95
C LEU A 60 -5.84 9.17 -1.70
N GLY A 61 -7.07 9.57 -1.48
CA GLY A 61 -8.21 9.01 -2.21
C GLY A 61 -8.71 7.67 -1.70
N THR A 62 -8.06 7.09 -0.70
CA THR A 62 -8.41 5.77 -0.18
C THR A 62 -7.99 5.67 1.28
N PRO A 63 -8.69 4.89 2.11
CA PRO A 63 -8.31 4.73 3.51
C PRO A 63 -6.94 4.05 3.66
N PRO A 64 -6.26 4.26 4.79
CA PRO A 64 -4.89 3.72 4.99
C PRO A 64 -4.79 2.22 4.79
N HIS A 65 -5.73 1.45 5.32
CA HIS A 65 -5.67 -0.01 5.20
C HIS A 65 -5.76 -0.45 3.75
N ARG A 66 -6.67 0.14 2.98
CA ARG A 66 -6.82 -0.20 1.58
C ARG A 66 -5.59 0.22 0.77
N TRP A 67 -5.04 1.38 1.09
CA TRP A 67 -3.80 1.83 0.48
C TRP A 67 -2.68 0.82 0.73
N LEU A 68 -2.55 0.37 1.99
CA LEU A 68 -1.51 -0.59 2.35
C LEU A 68 -1.68 -1.91 1.61
N VAL A 69 -2.91 -2.40 1.50
CA VAL A 69 -3.16 -3.65 0.77
C VAL A 69 -2.72 -3.53 -0.69
N ARG A 70 -2.98 -2.39 -1.31
CA ARG A 70 -2.54 -2.17 -2.68
C ARG A 70 -1.01 -2.13 -2.80
N GLN A 71 -0.34 -1.56 -1.81
CA GLN A 71 1.12 -1.58 -1.78
C GLN A 71 1.66 -3.00 -1.61
N ARG A 72 1.02 -3.80 -0.78
CA ARG A 72 1.40 -5.20 -0.62
C ARG A 72 1.23 -5.98 -1.91
N VAL A 73 0.15 -5.75 -2.63
CA VAL A 73 -0.08 -6.40 -3.93
C VAL A 73 0.97 -5.95 -4.94
N GLN A 74 1.31 -4.67 -4.96
CA GLN A 74 2.34 -4.17 -5.86
C GLN A 74 3.69 -4.82 -5.57
N HIS A 75 4.03 -4.96 -4.30
CA HIS A 75 5.27 -5.64 -3.92
C HIS A 75 5.24 -7.11 -4.33
N ALA A 76 4.08 -7.76 -4.19
CA ALA A 76 3.94 -9.15 -4.63
C ALA A 76 4.15 -9.27 -6.15
N ARG A 77 3.63 -8.34 -6.92
CA ARG A 77 3.86 -8.30 -8.36
C ARG A 77 5.35 -8.25 -8.68
N GLU A 78 6.07 -7.39 -8.00
CA GLU A 78 7.51 -7.24 -8.22
C GLU A 78 8.24 -8.53 -7.90
N MET A 79 7.91 -9.17 -6.78
CA MET A 79 8.56 -10.43 -6.40
C MET A 79 8.20 -11.55 -7.37
N LEU A 80 6.95 -11.59 -7.83
CA LEU A 80 6.54 -12.61 -8.81
C LEU A 80 7.32 -12.48 -10.11
N GLU A 81 7.62 -11.26 -10.51
CA GLU A 81 8.32 -10.98 -11.76
C GLU A 81 9.83 -11.15 -11.61
N GLN A 82 10.39 -10.70 -10.50
CA GLN A 82 11.84 -10.59 -10.33
C GLN A 82 12.48 -11.77 -9.61
N THR A 83 11.70 -12.63 -8.98
CA THR A 83 12.23 -13.78 -8.24
C THR A 83 11.56 -15.07 -8.67
N ASN A 84 12.11 -16.18 -8.22
CA ASN A 84 11.49 -17.49 -8.37
C ASN A 84 10.94 -18.00 -7.04
N ASP A 85 10.76 -17.11 -6.07
CA ASP A 85 10.24 -17.49 -4.76
C ASP A 85 8.85 -18.10 -4.90
N SER A 86 8.54 -19.01 -3.99
CA SER A 86 7.20 -19.63 -3.98
C SER A 86 6.13 -18.60 -3.67
N ILE A 87 4.92 -18.87 -4.13
CA ILE A 87 3.79 -17.98 -3.88
C ILE A 87 3.57 -17.83 -2.36
N GLY A 88 3.76 -18.92 -1.61
CA GLY A 88 3.63 -18.86 -0.14
C GLY A 88 4.66 -17.94 0.50
N LEU A 89 5.90 -18.01 0.05
CA LEU A 89 6.95 -17.13 0.57
C LEU A 89 6.66 -15.68 0.23
N ILE A 90 6.23 -15.42 -0.99
CA ILE A 90 5.85 -14.07 -1.42
C ILE A 90 4.72 -13.54 -0.55
N ALA A 91 3.72 -14.40 -0.27
CA ALA A 91 2.60 -13.99 0.57
C ALA A 91 3.08 -13.51 1.94
N SER A 92 3.92 -14.30 2.60
CA SER A 92 4.40 -13.92 3.93
C SER A 92 5.30 -12.68 3.88
N SER A 93 6.13 -12.56 2.86
CA SER A 93 7.02 -11.41 2.70
C SER A 93 6.25 -10.11 2.48
N CYS A 94 5.07 -10.20 1.88
CA CYS A 94 4.27 -9.01 1.54
C CYS A 94 3.19 -8.68 2.56
N GLY A 95 3.12 -9.44 3.67
CA GLY A 95 2.19 -9.11 4.74
C GLY A 95 0.83 -9.78 4.64
N PHE A 96 0.72 -10.82 3.83
CA PHE A 96 -0.51 -11.61 3.75
C PHE A 96 -0.47 -12.75 4.77
N THR A 97 -1.64 -13.13 5.27
CA THR A 97 -1.75 -14.17 6.28
C THR A 97 -1.23 -15.51 5.76
N ASP A 98 -1.56 -15.84 4.51
CA ASP A 98 -1.14 -17.08 3.87
C ASP A 98 -1.29 -16.93 2.36
N GLN A 99 -0.96 -17.98 1.63
CA GLN A 99 -1.04 -18.00 0.18
C GLN A 99 -2.47 -17.78 -0.33
N SER A 100 -3.45 -18.38 0.36
CA SER A 100 -4.85 -18.24 -0.04
C SER A 100 -5.31 -16.79 0.07
N HIS A 101 -4.88 -16.10 1.13
CA HIS A 101 -5.21 -14.69 1.32
C HIS A 101 -4.62 -13.85 0.19
N LEU A 102 -3.34 -14.05 -0.13
CA LEU A 102 -2.71 -13.36 -1.24
C LEU A 102 -3.47 -13.63 -2.55
N THR A 103 -3.78 -14.90 -2.82
CA THR A 103 -4.44 -15.28 -4.06
C THR A 103 -5.78 -14.57 -4.22
N ARG A 104 -6.56 -14.53 -3.16
CA ARG A 104 -7.87 -13.89 -3.19
C ARG A 104 -7.77 -12.38 -3.41
N VAL A 105 -6.91 -11.72 -2.65
CA VAL A 105 -6.73 -10.28 -2.74
C VAL A 105 -6.11 -9.88 -4.08
N PHE A 106 -5.09 -10.62 -4.51
CA PHE A 106 -4.42 -10.37 -5.77
C PHE A 106 -5.40 -10.49 -6.93
N HIS A 107 -6.21 -11.55 -6.93
CA HIS A 107 -7.20 -11.74 -7.99
C HIS A 107 -8.22 -10.59 -8.02
N ALA A 108 -8.64 -10.13 -6.85
CA ALA A 108 -9.60 -9.04 -6.78
C ALA A 108 -9.04 -7.73 -7.35
N ILE A 109 -7.76 -7.48 -7.14
CA ILE A 109 -7.14 -6.21 -7.56
C ILE A 109 -6.56 -6.30 -8.97
N VAL A 110 -5.91 -7.40 -9.29
CA VAL A 110 -5.17 -7.55 -10.56
C VAL A 110 -5.99 -8.23 -11.65
N GLY A 111 -6.94 -9.09 -11.26
CA GLY A 111 -7.79 -9.78 -12.22
C GLY A 111 -7.35 -11.19 -12.57
N SER A 112 -6.22 -11.65 -12.05
CA SER A 112 -5.75 -13.02 -12.26
C SER A 112 -5.05 -13.50 -11.00
N SER A 113 -4.83 -14.83 -10.92
CA SER A 113 -4.12 -15.38 -9.77
C SER A 113 -2.64 -15.02 -9.85
N PRO A 114 -1.95 -15.04 -8.70
CA PRO A 114 -0.49 -14.79 -8.72
C PRO A 114 0.26 -15.74 -9.63
N ALA A 115 -0.11 -17.03 -9.62
CA ALA A 115 0.56 -18.01 -10.46
C ALA A 115 0.34 -17.76 -11.95
N ALA A 116 -0.90 -17.45 -12.32
CA ALA A 116 -1.22 -17.13 -13.71
C ALA A 116 -0.52 -15.86 -14.17
N TRP A 117 -0.53 -14.84 -13.32
CA TRP A 117 0.12 -13.57 -13.60
C TRP A 117 1.63 -13.76 -13.82
N ARG A 118 2.26 -14.57 -12.96
CA ARG A 118 3.70 -14.87 -13.09
C ARG A 118 3.99 -15.58 -14.41
N ARG A 119 3.19 -16.59 -14.75
CA ARG A 119 3.37 -17.32 -16.00
C ARG A 119 3.30 -16.39 -17.21
N GLU A 120 2.31 -15.54 -17.23
CA GLU A 120 2.12 -14.59 -18.31
C GLU A 120 3.29 -13.64 -18.42
N ARG A 121 3.78 -13.13 -17.30
CA ARG A 121 4.89 -12.18 -17.29
C ARG A 121 6.19 -12.83 -17.77
N LYS A 122 6.42 -14.09 -17.40
CA LYS A 122 7.68 -14.74 -17.75
C LYS A 122 7.70 -15.32 -19.15
N ALA A 123 6.54 -15.59 -19.71
CA ALA A 123 6.45 -16.21 -21.03
C ALA A 123 5.84 -15.30 -22.09
N GLY A 124 4.75 -14.62 -21.74
CA GLY A 124 3.95 -13.94 -22.73
C GLY A 124 4.44 -12.58 -23.14
N VAL A 125 5.22 -11.97 -22.31
CA VAL A 125 5.71 -10.61 -22.56
C VAL A 125 6.43 -10.51 -23.89
N VAL A 126 7.20 -11.53 -24.21
CA VAL A 126 8.00 -11.52 -25.42
C VAL A 126 7.18 -11.49 -26.70
N LEU A 127 5.93 -11.81 -26.59
CA LEU A 127 5.06 -11.85 -27.75
C LEU A 127 4.58 -10.48 -28.18
N LEU A 128 4.79 -9.52 -27.33
CA LEU A 128 4.38 -8.16 -27.62
C LEU A 128 5.50 -7.37 -28.27
#